data_4ddb0624668ac73d9a08b3d8767dac2c
#
_entry.id   4ddb0624668ac73d9a08b3d8767dac2c
#
_cell.length_a   1.000
_cell.length_b   1.000
_cell.length_c   1.000
_cell.angle_alpha   90.00
_cell.angle_beta   90.00
_cell.angle_gamma   90.00
#
_symmetry.space_group_name_H-M   'P 1'
#
loop_
_entity.id
_entity.type
_entity.pdbx_description
1 polymer ?
#
loop_
_entity_poly.entity_id
_entity_poly.type
_entity_poly.pdbx_seq_one_letter_code
_entity_poly.pdbx_strand_id
1 'polypeptide(L)'
;ALSSAASDVYKRQNINMDKKYSRETLCVQAGWTPKKGEPRVLPIYQSTTFKYDTSEQMARLFDLEDSGYFYTRLQNPTNDAVAAKIAALEGGVGAMLTSSGQAANFYAIFNICQAGDHFVCSSTIYGGTFNLFGVTLKKLGIECTFIDANASEEEIDQAFRPNTKALFGETISNPSIDVLDIEKFARIAHKHGVPLIVDNTFATPINCRPFEWGADIVTHSTTKYMDGHATSVGGAIVD
;
A
#
# COMPACT_ATOMS: atom_id res chain seq x y z
N ALA A 1 10.79 5.72 -11.58
CA ALA A 1 9.90 5.01 -12.53
C ALA A 1 8.53 4.69 -11.90
N LEU A 2 8.46 4.40 -10.60
CA LEU A 2 7.18 4.18 -9.89
C LEU A 2 6.36 5.47 -9.78
N SER A 3 6.99 6.62 -9.60
CA SER A 3 6.29 7.91 -9.47
C SER A 3 5.54 8.33 -10.75
N SER A 4 6.03 7.97 -11.93
CA SER A 4 5.35 8.31 -13.20
C SER A 4 4.13 7.44 -13.44
N ALA A 5 4.23 6.14 -13.18
CA ALA A 5 3.10 5.21 -13.32
C ALA A 5 1.99 5.50 -12.28
N ALA A 6 2.37 5.77 -11.03
CA ALA A 6 1.44 6.20 -9.99
C ALA A 6 0.78 7.54 -10.36
N SER A 7 1.53 8.52 -10.87
CA SER A 7 0.96 9.81 -11.29
C SER A 7 -0.01 9.68 -12.46
N ASP A 8 0.20 8.71 -13.34
CA ASP A 8 -0.70 8.48 -14.49
C ASP A 8 -1.97 7.73 -14.10
N VAL A 9 -1.88 6.79 -13.16
CA VAL A 9 -3.06 6.17 -12.51
C VAL A 9 -3.87 7.26 -11.79
N TYR A 10 -3.20 8.14 -11.06
CA TYR A 10 -3.81 9.23 -10.32
C TYR A 10 -4.53 10.25 -11.24
N LYS A 11 -3.92 10.66 -12.35
CA LYS A 11 -4.55 11.55 -13.34
C LYS A 11 -5.79 10.95 -13.99
N ARG A 12 -5.88 9.61 -14.07
CA ARG A 12 -7.02 8.89 -14.62
C ARG A 12 -8.23 8.84 -13.68
N GLN A 13 -8.03 9.01 -12.39
CA GLN A 13 -9.09 8.84 -11.38
C GLN A 13 -9.99 10.08 -11.20
N ASN A 14 -9.72 11.20 -11.89
CA ASN A 14 -10.55 12.43 -11.86
C ASN A 14 -11.13 12.77 -10.46
N ILE A 15 -10.32 12.55 -9.41
CA ILE A 15 -10.69 13.01 -8.08
C ILE A 15 -10.57 14.53 -8.13
N ASN A 16 -11.69 15.23 -8.01
CA ASN A 16 -11.69 16.70 -7.91
C ASN A 16 -11.03 17.07 -6.57
N MET A 17 -9.70 17.28 -6.61
CA MET A 17 -8.84 17.56 -5.44
C MET A 17 -9.17 18.90 -4.78
N ASP A 18 -9.93 19.78 -5.47
CA ASP A 18 -10.30 21.09 -4.94
C ASP A 18 -11.38 21.00 -3.86
N LYS A 19 -12.03 19.84 -3.70
CA LYS A 19 -13.10 19.64 -2.72
C LYS A 19 -12.64 18.70 -1.60
N LYS A 20 -12.35 19.29 -0.44
CA LYS A 20 -11.99 18.53 0.76
C LYS A 20 -13.24 17.87 1.38
N TYR A 21 -13.39 16.56 1.18
CA TYR A 21 -14.45 15.77 1.80
C TYR A 21 -14.06 15.30 3.21
N SER A 22 -15.04 15.11 4.09
CA SER A 22 -14.83 14.41 5.37
C SER A 22 -14.50 12.94 5.14
N ARG A 23 -13.88 12.29 6.14
CA ARG A 23 -13.53 10.85 6.06
C ARG A 23 -14.77 9.97 5.79
N GLU A 24 -15.89 10.30 6.45
CA GLU A 24 -17.16 9.57 6.27
C GLU A 24 -17.67 9.69 4.84
N THR A 25 -17.56 10.88 4.24
CA THR A 25 -17.92 11.08 2.84
C THR A 25 -17.00 10.30 1.91
N LEU A 26 -15.68 10.26 2.19
CA LEU A 26 -14.72 9.46 1.40
C LEU A 26 -15.03 7.96 1.48
N CYS A 27 -15.43 7.43 2.65
CA CYS A 27 -15.83 6.03 2.79
C CYS A 27 -16.95 5.64 1.80
N VAL A 28 -17.88 6.56 1.54
CA VAL A 28 -19.02 6.32 0.66
C VAL A 28 -18.72 6.70 -0.80
N GLN A 29 -18.10 7.86 -1.04
CA GLN A 29 -18.04 8.49 -2.36
C GLN A 29 -16.71 8.30 -3.09
N ALA A 30 -15.58 8.05 -2.42
CA ALA A 30 -14.29 7.96 -3.08
C ALA A 30 -14.17 6.73 -3.98
N GLY A 31 -13.33 6.84 -5.00
CA GLY A 31 -12.99 5.74 -5.91
C GLY A 31 -13.91 5.58 -7.11
N TRP A 32 -15.13 6.11 -7.07
CA TRP A 32 -16.07 6.03 -8.19
C TRP A 32 -16.86 7.32 -8.35
N THR A 33 -16.85 7.89 -9.55
CA THR A 33 -17.66 9.05 -9.92
C THR A 33 -18.51 8.70 -11.15
N PRO A 34 -19.80 8.34 -10.97
CA PRO A 34 -20.65 7.94 -12.07
C PRO A 34 -20.97 9.11 -13.00
N LYS A 35 -20.98 8.85 -14.30
CA LYS A 35 -21.46 9.76 -15.34
C LYS A 35 -22.98 9.65 -15.46
N LYS A 36 -23.57 10.54 -16.29
CA LYS A 36 -25.01 10.50 -16.57
C LYS A 36 -25.42 9.15 -17.15
N GLY A 37 -26.36 8.48 -16.47
CA GLY A 37 -26.87 7.16 -16.89
C GLY A 37 -26.06 5.96 -16.36
N GLU A 38 -24.92 6.19 -15.69
CA GLU A 38 -24.17 5.12 -15.03
C GLU A 38 -24.73 4.78 -13.64
N PRO A 39 -24.52 3.55 -13.16
CA PRO A 39 -24.92 3.15 -11.81
C PRO A 39 -24.24 4.00 -10.74
N ARG A 40 -24.94 4.27 -9.65
CA ARG A 40 -24.34 4.95 -8.49
C ARG A 40 -23.26 4.15 -7.83
N VAL A 41 -23.39 2.83 -7.78
CA VAL A 41 -22.40 1.89 -7.29
C VAL A 41 -21.68 1.31 -8.49
N LEU A 42 -20.35 1.26 -8.46
CA LEU A 42 -19.56 0.65 -9.51
C LEU A 42 -19.95 -0.83 -9.67
N PRO A 43 -20.31 -1.28 -10.89
CA PRO A 43 -20.54 -2.71 -11.15
C PRO A 43 -19.26 -3.54 -10.94
N ILE A 44 -19.43 -4.80 -10.59
CA ILE A 44 -18.31 -5.74 -10.55
C ILE A 44 -17.96 -6.15 -11.99
N TYR A 45 -16.78 -5.76 -12.45
CA TYR A 45 -16.25 -6.13 -13.77
C TYR A 45 -15.54 -7.46 -13.70
N GLN A 46 -16.30 -8.55 -13.80
CA GLN A 46 -15.77 -9.91 -13.80
C GLN A 46 -15.42 -10.34 -15.22
N SER A 47 -14.35 -9.75 -15.76
CA SER A 47 -13.82 -10.03 -17.10
C SER A 47 -12.30 -10.08 -17.07
N THR A 48 -11.69 -10.97 -17.85
CA THR A 48 -10.24 -11.04 -18.01
C THR A 48 -9.72 -10.07 -19.05
N THR A 49 -10.50 -9.80 -20.10
CA THR A 49 -10.13 -8.96 -21.24
C THR A 49 -11.22 -7.94 -21.53
N PHE A 50 -10.86 -6.88 -22.23
CA PHE A 50 -11.76 -5.79 -22.62
C PHE A 50 -11.71 -5.61 -24.13
N LYS A 51 -12.80 -5.12 -24.72
CA LYS A 51 -12.89 -4.83 -26.13
C LYS A 51 -12.18 -3.50 -26.44
N TYR A 52 -11.49 -3.48 -27.57
CA TYR A 52 -10.95 -2.30 -28.24
C TYR A 52 -11.44 -2.26 -29.67
N ASP A 53 -11.42 -1.11 -30.31
CA ASP A 53 -12.04 -0.93 -31.61
C ASP A 53 -11.12 -1.31 -32.76
N THR A 54 -9.80 -1.10 -32.64
CA THR A 54 -8.82 -1.40 -33.68
C THR A 54 -7.53 -2.02 -33.11
N SER A 55 -6.75 -2.70 -33.97
CA SER A 55 -5.44 -3.24 -33.60
C SER A 55 -4.45 -2.14 -33.23
N GLU A 56 -4.56 -0.98 -33.86
CA GLU A 56 -3.71 0.18 -33.58
C GLU A 56 -4.00 0.75 -32.19
N GLN A 57 -5.28 0.79 -31.78
CA GLN A 57 -5.65 1.18 -30.42
C GLN A 57 -5.06 0.19 -29.40
N MET A 58 -5.17 -1.11 -29.68
CA MET A 58 -4.59 -2.14 -28.82
C MET A 58 -3.06 -1.95 -28.69
N ALA A 59 -2.35 -1.72 -29.79
CA ALA A 59 -0.91 -1.48 -29.76
C ALA A 59 -0.56 -0.31 -28.86
N ARG A 60 -1.23 0.84 -29.00
CA ARG A 60 -1.02 2.00 -28.14
C ARG A 60 -1.30 1.74 -26.67
N LEU A 61 -2.31 0.91 -26.34
CA LEU A 61 -2.57 0.51 -24.96
C LEU A 61 -1.43 -0.33 -24.37
N PHE A 62 -0.87 -1.26 -25.16
CA PHE A 62 0.28 -2.07 -24.77
C PHE A 62 1.57 -1.25 -24.63
N ASP A 63 1.76 -0.25 -25.49
CA ASP A 63 2.90 0.66 -25.46
C ASP A 63 2.73 1.79 -24.41
N LEU A 64 1.62 1.79 -23.66
CA LEU A 64 1.25 2.79 -22.66
C LEU A 64 1.12 4.23 -23.20
N GLU A 65 0.89 4.35 -24.51
CA GLU A 65 0.65 5.62 -25.20
C GLU A 65 -0.81 6.07 -25.10
N ASP A 66 -1.72 5.15 -24.79
CA ASP A 66 -3.15 5.40 -24.61
C ASP A 66 -3.62 4.86 -23.25
N SER A 67 -4.77 5.35 -22.78
CA SER A 67 -5.38 4.94 -21.53
C SER A 67 -6.61 4.08 -21.76
N GLY A 68 -6.72 2.98 -21.05
CA GLY A 68 -7.88 2.09 -21.15
C GLY A 68 -7.61 0.72 -20.54
N TYR A 69 -8.69 -0.03 -20.38
CA TYR A 69 -8.61 -1.39 -19.88
C TYR A 69 -8.43 -2.36 -21.04
N PHE A 70 -7.51 -3.31 -20.91
CA PHE A 70 -7.33 -4.37 -21.90
C PHE A 70 -7.16 -5.76 -21.27
N TYR A 71 -6.57 -5.83 -20.06
CA TYR A 71 -6.37 -7.10 -19.36
C TYR A 71 -6.40 -6.91 -17.83
N THR A 72 -7.25 -7.67 -17.14
CA THR A 72 -7.51 -7.52 -15.69
C THR A 72 -6.29 -7.70 -14.80
N ARG A 73 -5.29 -8.53 -15.18
CA ARG A 73 -4.05 -8.64 -14.40
C ARG A 73 -3.32 -7.30 -14.27
N LEU A 74 -3.45 -6.42 -15.25
CA LEU A 74 -2.82 -5.10 -15.26
C LEU A 74 -3.74 -4.04 -14.69
N GLN A 75 -5.01 -4.00 -15.15
CA GLN A 75 -6.00 -3.00 -14.73
C GLN A 75 -7.41 -3.56 -14.83
N ASN A 76 -8.25 -3.22 -13.85
CA ASN A 76 -9.67 -3.55 -13.85
C ASN A 76 -10.45 -2.41 -13.18
N PRO A 77 -11.58 -1.96 -13.74
CA PRO A 77 -12.36 -0.85 -13.17
C PRO A 77 -12.74 -1.04 -11.71
N THR A 78 -13.07 -2.28 -11.31
CA THR A 78 -13.44 -2.58 -9.92
C THR A 78 -12.23 -2.46 -8.99
N ASN A 79 -11.09 -3.03 -9.38
CA ASN A 79 -9.87 -2.96 -8.58
C ASN A 79 -9.37 -1.52 -8.46
N ASP A 80 -9.38 -0.78 -9.56
CA ASP A 80 -8.93 0.62 -9.61
C ASP A 80 -9.80 1.52 -8.72
N ALA A 81 -11.12 1.31 -8.71
CA ALA A 81 -12.01 2.08 -7.85
C ALA A 81 -11.80 1.80 -6.36
N VAL A 82 -11.52 0.54 -5.99
CA VAL A 82 -11.21 0.17 -4.61
C VAL A 82 -9.84 0.73 -4.20
N ALA A 83 -8.82 0.59 -5.07
CA ALA A 83 -7.49 1.15 -4.85
C ALA A 83 -7.55 2.67 -4.65
N ALA A 84 -8.28 3.38 -5.53
CA ALA A 84 -8.49 4.82 -5.42
C ALA A 84 -9.18 5.22 -4.11
N LYS A 85 -10.16 4.45 -3.66
CA LYS A 85 -10.84 4.70 -2.39
C LYS A 85 -9.87 4.55 -1.22
N ILE A 86 -9.06 3.50 -1.19
CA ILE A 86 -8.09 3.26 -0.11
C ILE A 86 -7.03 4.38 -0.11
N ALA A 87 -6.49 4.75 -1.27
CA ALA A 87 -5.55 5.87 -1.39
C ALA A 87 -6.15 7.17 -0.85
N ALA A 88 -7.39 7.51 -1.23
CA ALA A 88 -8.07 8.71 -0.75
C ALA A 88 -8.32 8.69 0.77
N LEU A 89 -8.61 7.54 1.34
CA LEU A 89 -8.82 7.39 2.78
C LEU A 89 -7.51 7.55 3.56
N GLU A 90 -6.42 6.96 3.09
CA GLU A 90 -5.10 7.12 3.70
C GLU A 90 -4.49 8.52 3.44
N GLY A 91 -4.88 9.19 2.36
CA GLY A 91 -4.27 10.44 1.92
C GLY A 91 -3.01 10.23 1.09
N GLY A 92 -2.84 9.03 0.52
CA GLY A 92 -1.74 8.69 -0.38
C GLY A 92 -2.00 9.14 -1.82
N VAL A 93 -0.98 9.03 -2.67
CA VAL A 93 -1.07 9.41 -4.09
C VAL A 93 -1.62 8.29 -4.97
N GLY A 94 -1.53 7.05 -4.54
CA GLY A 94 -2.07 5.90 -5.24
C GLY A 94 -2.10 4.65 -4.37
N ALA A 95 -2.79 3.61 -4.83
CA ALA A 95 -2.79 2.33 -4.16
C ALA A 95 -2.80 1.17 -5.17
N MET A 96 -2.29 0.03 -4.74
CA MET A 96 -2.33 -1.24 -5.45
C MET A 96 -2.97 -2.30 -4.56
N LEU A 97 -3.91 -3.06 -5.12
CA LEU A 97 -4.52 -4.19 -4.42
C LEU A 97 -3.65 -5.45 -4.56
N THR A 98 -3.66 -6.26 -3.52
CA THR A 98 -2.96 -7.56 -3.47
C THR A 98 -3.90 -8.64 -2.97
N SER A 99 -3.50 -9.91 -3.15
CA SER A 99 -4.30 -11.06 -2.76
C SER A 99 -4.46 -11.24 -1.24
N SER A 100 -3.61 -10.58 -0.45
CA SER A 100 -3.63 -10.63 1.03
C SER A 100 -2.74 -9.55 1.63
N GLY A 101 -2.88 -9.27 2.93
CA GLY A 101 -1.96 -8.40 3.65
C GLY A 101 -0.52 -8.92 3.67
N GLN A 102 -0.33 -10.25 3.70
CA GLN A 102 1.01 -10.86 3.56
C GLN A 102 1.62 -10.59 2.20
N ALA A 103 0.82 -10.64 1.12
CA ALA A 103 1.27 -10.26 -0.21
C ALA A 103 1.60 -8.76 -0.28
N ALA A 104 0.83 -7.90 0.39
CA ALA A 104 1.14 -6.47 0.48
C ALA A 104 2.50 -6.23 1.16
N ASN A 105 2.73 -6.82 2.32
CA ASN A 105 4.00 -6.69 3.05
C ASN A 105 5.17 -7.29 2.26
N PHE A 106 4.96 -8.44 1.60
CA PHE A 106 5.97 -9.04 0.73
C PHE A 106 6.35 -8.11 -0.42
N TYR A 107 5.38 -7.61 -1.18
CA TYR A 107 5.65 -6.77 -2.34
C TYR A 107 6.21 -5.40 -1.96
N ALA A 108 5.80 -4.81 -0.84
CA ALA A 108 6.35 -3.55 -0.36
C ALA A 108 7.87 -3.66 -0.10
N ILE A 109 8.31 -4.74 0.55
CA ILE A 109 9.74 -4.99 0.77
C ILE A 109 10.43 -5.45 -0.50
N PHE A 110 9.88 -6.43 -1.23
CA PHE A 110 10.51 -7.03 -2.41
C PHE A 110 10.68 -6.05 -3.58
N ASN A 111 9.85 -5.02 -3.67
CA ASN A 111 10.00 -3.96 -4.66
C ASN A 111 11.20 -3.04 -4.38
N ILE A 112 11.61 -2.90 -3.13
CA ILE A 112 12.68 -2.00 -2.69
C ILE A 112 13.99 -2.77 -2.49
N CYS A 113 13.91 -4.00 -1.97
CA CYS A 113 15.05 -4.85 -1.62
C CYS A 113 15.29 -5.94 -2.65
N GLN A 114 16.55 -6.21 -2.93
CA GLN A 114 17.02 -7.34 -3.73
C GLN A 114 17.94 -8.24 -2.88
N ALA A 115 18.38 -9.36 -3.45
CA ALA A 115 19.34 -10.24 -2.75
C ALA A 115 20.63 -9.48 -2.37
N GLY A 116 21.01 -9.57 -1.12
CA GLY A 116 22.12 -8.84 -0.52
C GLY A 116 21.70 -7.55 0.18
N ASP A 117 20.46 -7.11 0.07
CA ASP A 117 19.94 -5.95 0.79
C ASP A 117 19.43 -6.33 2.19
N HIS A 118 19.24 -5.31 3.01
CA HIS A 118 18.83 -5.38 4.39
C HIS A 118 17.70 -4.38 4.66
N PHE A 119 16.84 -4.69 5.61
CA PHE A 119 15.90 -3.72 6.19
C PHE A 119 15.77 -3.92 7.71
N VAL A 120 15.35 -2.88 8.40
CA VAL A 120 15.08 -2.91 9.85
C VAL A 120 13.58 -3.02 10.06
N CYS A 121 13.16 -3.77 11.07
CA CYS A 121 11.76 -4.02 11.36
C CYS A 121 11.49 -4.00 12.87
N SER A 122 10.37 -3.41 13.29
CA SER A 122 9.88 -3.62 14.65
C SER A 122 9.64 -5.11 14.90
N SER A 123 10.03 -5.60 16.07
CA SER A 123 9.77 -6.99 16.47
C SER A 123 8.32 -7.24 16.89
N THR A 124 7.61 -6.19 17.31
CA THR A 124 6.20 -6.26 17.71
C THR A 124 5.31 -6.06 16.50
N ILE A 125 5.25 -7.05 15.62
CA ILE A 125 4.40 -7.09 14.43
C ILE A 125 3.65 -8.41 14.38
N TYR A 126 2.66 -8.52 13.49
CA TYR A 126 1.93 -9.77 13.27
C TYR A 126 2.88 -10.96 13.03
N GLY A 127 2.65 -12.06 13.73
CA GLY A 127 3.54 -13.24 13.70
C GLY A 127 3.76 -13.82 12.29
N GLY A 128 2.75 -13.74 11.40
CA GLY A 128 2.91 -14.13 10.00
C GLY A 128 3.92 -13.24 9.26
N THR A 129 3.90 -11.94 9.51
CA THR A 129 4.84 -10.97 8.93
C THR A 129 6.24 -11.15 9.53
N PHE A 130 6.33 -11.41 10.83
CA PHE A 130 7.61 -11.75 11.49
C PHE A 130 8.27 -12.96 10.82
N ASN A 131 7.50 -14.03 10.57
CA ASN A 131 8.00 -15.22 9.89
C ASN A 131 8.32 -14.95 8.40
N LEU A 132 7.50 -14.16 7.72
CA LEU A 132 7.77 -13.73 6.34
C LEU A 132 9.14 -13.05 6.24
N PHE A 133 9.43 -12.10 7.13
CA PHE A 133 10.65 -11.29 7.11
C PHE A 133 11.87 -12.06 7.63
N GLY A 134 11.72 -12.76 8.74
CA GLY A 134 12.85 -13.47 9.37
C GLY A 134 13.24 -14.79 8.70
N VAL A 135 12.30 -15.44 8.00
CA VAL A 135 12.53 -16.77 7.42
C VAL A 135 12.37 -16.77 5.90
N THR A 136 11.25 -16.26 5.37
CA THR A 136 10.95 -16.41 3.94
C THR A 136 11.81 -15.48 3.10
N LEU A 137 11.89 -14.19 3.42
CA LEU A 137 12.73 -13.23 2.69
C LEU A 137 14.23 -13.57 2.79
N LYS A 138 14.66 -14.14 3.91
CA LYS A 138 16.03 -14.61 4.06
C LYS A 138 16.42 -15.68 3.03
N LYS A 139 15.47 -16.54 2.62
CA LYS A 139 15.70 -17.51 1.54
C LYS A 139 15.91 -16.85 0.17
N LEU A 140 15.43 -15.61 0.01
CA LEU A 140 15.63 -14.77 -1.19
C LEU A 140 16.87 -13.89 -1.08
N GLY A 141 17.67 -14.05 -0.01
CA GLY A 141 18.88 -13.27 0.23
C GLY A 141 18.63 -11.87 0.78
N ILE A 142 17.43 -11.56 1.25
CA ILE A 142 17.07 -10.28 1.88
C ILE A 142 17.12 -10.48 3.40
N GLU A 143 17.91 -9.67 4.10
CA GLU A 143 18.07 -9.76 5.55
C GLU A 143 17.19 -8.75 6.29
N CYS A 144 16.71 -9.17 7.48
CA CYS A 144 15.95 -8.33 8.40
C CYS A 144 16.60 -8.31 9.77
N THR A 145 16.77 -7.11 10.34
CA THR A 145 17.10 -6.94 11.77
C THR A 145 15.83 -6.48 12.50
N PHE A 146 15.43 -7.28 13.49
CA PHE A 146 14.31 -6.93 14.36
C PHE A 146 14.78 -6.10 15.55
N ILE A 147 14.05 -5.04 15.88
CA ILE A 147 14.28 -4.13 17.00
C ILE A 147 13.03 -4.03 17.86
N ASP A 148 13.17 -3.70 19.12
CA ASP A 148 12.01 -3.41 19.97
C ASP A 148 11.27 -2.16 19.48
N ALA A 149 9.93 -2.15 19.48
CA ALA A 149 9.13 -1.00 19.11
C ALA A 149 9.37 0.21 20.04
N ASN A 150 9.76 -0.05 21.28
CA ASN A 150 10.08 0.95 22.30
C ASN A 150 11.57 1.27 22.38
N ALA A 151 12.40 0.71 21.48
CA ALA A 151 13.84 1.00 21.44
C ALA A 151 14.12 2.50 21.36
N SER A 152 15.21 2.93 21.95
CA SER A 152 15.69 4.31 21.84
C SER A 152 16.06 4.65 20.39
N GLU A 153 16.15 5.93 20.06
CA GLU A 153 16.58 6.36 18.73
C GLU A 153 17.98 5.81 18.39
N GLU A 154 18.88 5.77 19.38
CA GLU A 154 20.23 5.25 19.23
C GLU A 154 20.26 3.75 18.94
N GLU A 155 19.42 2.95 19.60
CA GLU A 155 19.30 1.52 19.34
C GLU A 155 18.74 1.23 17.96
N ILE A 156 17.74 1.99 17.52
CA ILE A 156 17.18 1.88 16.16
C ILE A 156 18.25 2.26 15.14
N ASP A 157 18.96 3.37 15.35
CA ASP A 157 20.01 3.88 14.47
C ASP A 157 21.15 2.86 14.29
N GLN A 158 21.56 2.19 15.37
CA GLN A 158 22.61 1.16 15.35
C GLN A 158 22.21 -0.11 14.57
N ALA A 159 20.92 -0.35 14.34
CA ALA A 159 20.46 -1.49 13.56
C ALA A 159 20.64 -1.28 12.05
N PHE A 160 20.87 -0.04 11.59
CA PHE A 160 21.07 0.26 10.18
C PHE A 160 22.47 -0.15 9.71
N ARG A 161 22.52 -0.66 8.48
CA ARG A 161 23.72 -1.10 7.78
C ARG A 161 23.85 -0.31 6.47
N PRO A 162 25.02 -0.28 5.82
CA PRO A 162 25.19 0.42 4.54
C PRO A 162 24.23 -0.07 3.41
N ASN A 163 23.77 -1.31 3.50
CA ASN A 163 22.83 -1.93 2.57
C ASN A 163 21.38 -1.94 3.07
N THR A 164 21.04 -1.19 4.11
CA THR A 164 19.66 -1.04 4.59
C THR A 164 18.84 -0.21 3.61
N LYS A 165 17.65 -0.70 3.26
CA LYS A 165 16.77 -0.09 2.23
C LYS A 165 15.43 0.38 2.75
N ALA A 166 15.00 -0.06 3.93
CA ALA A 166 13.72 0.33 4.52
C ALA A 166 13.72 0.17 6.03
N LEU A 167 12.80 0.85 6.68
CA LEU A 167 12.38 0.61 8.06
C LEU A 167 10.89 0.20 8.02
N PHE A 168 10.51 -0.83 8.77
CA PHE A 168 9.13 -1.35 8.79
C PHE A 168 8.58 -1.38 10.22
N GLY A 169 7.29 -1.03 10.37
CA GLY A 169 6.56 -1.16 11.63
C GLY A 169 5.08 -1.43 11.42
N GLU A 170 4.36 -1.73 12.48
CA GLU A 170 2.91 -1.92 12.50
C GLU A 170 2.30 -0.89 13.45
N THR A 171 1.28 -0.15 13.01
CA THR A 171 0.66 0.97 13.77
C THR A 171 0.21 0.53 15.16
N ILE A 172 -0.49 -0.60 15.24
CA ILE A 172 -0.92 -1.26 16.46
C ILE A 172 -0.61 -2.75 16.31
N SER A 173 0.34 -3.22 17.09
CA SER A 173 0.89 -4.57 16.96
C SER A 173 -0.10 -5.67 17.40
N ASN A 174 0.01 -6.84 16.77
CA ASN A 174 -0.74 -8.04 17.10
C ASN A 174 0.21 -9.16 17.57
N PRO A 175 0.11 -9.67 18.80
CA PRO A 175 -1.00 -9.48 19.76
C PRO A 175 -0.73 -8.48 20.89
N SER A 176 0.46 -7.85 20.97
CA SER A 176 0.88 -7.08 22.13
C SER A 176 0.16 -5.76 22.31
N ILE A 177 -0.49 -5.23 21.26
CA ILE A 177 -1.23 -3.95 21.25
C ILE A 177 -0.30 -2.76 21.54
N ASP A 178 1.00 -2.89 21.25
CA ASP A 178 1.93 -1.77 21.30
C ASP A 178 1.62 -0.79 20.16
N VAL A 179 1.64 0.50 20.46
CA VAL A 179 1.43 1.56 19.48
C VAL A 179 2.78 2.09 19.01
N LEU A 180 3.01 2.06 17.70
CA LEU A 180 4.25 2.54 17.09
C LEU A 180 4.34 4.07 17.17
N ASP A 181 5.47 4.58 17.63
CA ASP A 181 5.84 5.98 17.46
C ASP A 181 6.31 6.22 16.01
N ILE A 182 5.33 6.51 15.13
CA ILE A 182 5.56 6.65 13.68
C ILE A 182 6.52 7.81 13.40
N GLU A 183 6.39 8.96 14.10
CA GLU A 183 7.27 10.10 13.90
C GLU A 183 8.73 9.80 14.24
N LYS A 184 8.97 9.07 15.34
CA LYS A 184 10.31 8.62 15.73
C LYS A 184 10.91 7.72 14.64
N PHE A 185 10.15 6.73 14.18
CA PHE A 185 10.59 5.81 13.13
C PHE A 185 10.83 6.54 11.80
N ALA A 186 9.96 7.47 11.42
CA ALA A 186 10.10 8.28 10.21
C ALA A 186 11.38 9.13 10.24
N ARG A 187 11.63 9.84 11.35
CA ARG A 187 12.87 10.65 11.49
C ARG A 187 14.12 9.81 11.29
N ILE A 188 14.15 8.61 11.86
CA ILE A 188 15.32 7.73 11.75
C ILE A 188 15.44 7.17 10.32
N ALA A 189 14.36 6.67 9.73
CA ALA A 189 14.37 6.19 8.35
C ALA A 189 14.88 7.28 7.39
N HIS A 190 14.34 8.49 7.49
CA HIS A 190 14.71 9.61 6.63
C HIS A 190 16.14 10.10 6.89
N LYS A 191 16.64 10.04 8.13
CA LYS A 191 18.06 10.31 8.44
C LYS A 191 19.00 9.39 7.65
N HIS A 192 18.59 8.14 7.42
CA HIS A 192 19.33 7.16 6.63
C HIS A 192 18.96 7.18 5.13
N GLY A 193 18.06 8.06 4.71
CA GLY A 193 17.62 8.18 3.31
C GLY A 193 16.83 6.98 2.79
N VAL A 194 16.11 6.28 3.68
CA VAL A 194 15.28 5.13 3.34
C VAL A 194 13.81 5.37 3.73
N PRO A 195 12.84 4.72 3.06
CA PRO A 195 11.43 4.87 3.40
C PRO A 195 11.07 4.15 4.71
N LEU A 196 10.08 4.73 5.41
CA LEU A 196 9.33 4.05 6.46
C LEU A 196 8.08 3.41 5.86
N ILE A 197 7.93 2.10 6.06
CA ILE A 197 6.75 1.31 5.67
C ILE A 197 5.96 1.00 6.94
N VAL A 198 4.66 1.29 6.94
CA VAL A 198 3.79 1.04 8.10
C VAL A 198 2.61 0.16 7.72
N ASP A 199 2.48 -0.99 8.38
CA ASP A 199 1.25 -1.80 8.31
C ASP A 199 0.18 -1.14 9.18
N ASN A 200 -0.86 -0.59 8.55
CA ASN A 200 -1.93 0.15 9.21
C ASN A 200 -3.23 -0.66 9.33
N THR A 201 -3.12 -1.98 9.30
CA THR A 201 -4.27 -2.89 9.28
C THR A 201 -5.24 -2.68 10.45
N PHE A 202 -4.74 -2.56 11.69
CA PHE A 202 -5.61 -2.47 12.87
C PHE A 202 -6.18 -1.09 13.08
N ALA A 203 -5.38 -0.04 12.91
CA ALA A 203 -5.86 1.33 13.08
C ALA A 203 -6.82 1.73 11.95
N THR A 204 -6.58 1.28 10.74
CA THR A 204 -7.24 1.74 9.50
C THR A 204 -7.07 3.24 9.27
N PRO A 205 -7.37 3.78 8.08
CA PRO A 205 -7.31 5.22 7.83
C PRO A 205 -8.30 6.05 8.67
N ILE A 206 -9.23 5.38 9.36
CA ILE A 206 -10.20 6.07 10.22
C ILE A 206 -9.56 6.52 11.52
N ASN A 207 -8.75 5.67 12.14
CA ASN A 207 -8.12 5.96 13.44
C ASN A 207 -6.72 6.56 13.30
N CYS A 208 -5.96 6.16 12.27
CA CYS A 208 -4.61 6.67 12.00
C CYS A 208 -4.36 6.76 10.50
N ARG A 209 -3.68 7.79 10.06
CA ARG A 209 -3.12 7.96 8.72
C ARG A 209 -1.62 8.10 8.85
N PRO A 210 -0.86 7.04 8.64
CA PRO A 210 0.59 7.06 8.85
C PRO A 210 1.33 8.11 8.03
N PHE A 211 0.83 8.50 6.84
CA PHE A 211 1.41 9.60 6.05
C PHE A 211 1.41 10.95 6.78
N GLU A 212 0.40 11.22 7.61
CA GLU A 212 0.34 12.45 8.41
C GLU A 212 1.46 12.51 9.48
N TRP A 213 2.09 11.36 9.76
CA TRP A 213 3.15 11.16 10.76
C TRP A 213 4.51 10.83 10.13
N GLY A 214 4.62 10.91 8.80
CA GLY A 214 5.88 10.76 8.10
C GLY A 214 6.16 9.37 7.51
N ALA A 215 5.20 8.45 7.49
CA ALA A 215 5.35 7.23 6.72
C ALA A 215 5.40 7.52 5.22
N ASP A 216 6.14 6.69 4.48
CA ASP A 216 6.28 6.83 3.02
C ASP A 216 5.43 5.79 2.27
N ILE A 217 5.22 4.63 2.89
CA ILE A 217 4.43 3.54 2.32
C ILE A 217 3.54 2.97 3.42
N VAL A 218 2.28 2.72 3.09
CA VAL A 218 1.32 2.09 4.02
C VAL A 218 0.84 0.77 3.43
N THR A 219 0.82 -0.28 4.25
CA THR A 219 0.28 -1.58 3.86
C THR A 219 -0.96 -1.93 4.68
N HIS A 220 -1.82 -2.76 4.10
CA HIS A 220 -3.03 -3.24 4.75
C HIS A 220 -3.31 -4.70 4.45
N SER A 221 -3.77 -5.41 5.46
CA SER A 221 -4.64 -6.57 5.27
C SER A 221 -6.09 -6.06 5.18
N THR A 222 -6.61 -5.89 3.97
CA THR A 222 -8.02 -5.47 3.79
C THR A 222 -9.00 -6.51 4.29
N THR A 223 -8.53 -7.74 4.52
CA THR A 223 -9.25 -8.86 5.14
C THR A 223 -9.91 -8.50 6.48
N LYS A 224 -9.36 -7.51 7.21
CA LYS A 224 -9.74 -7.18 8.58
C LYS A 224 -10.85 -6.12 8.61
N TYR A 225 -10.59 -4.98 9.23
CA TYR A 225 -11.61 -3.94 9.42
C TYR A 225 -12.06 -3.25 8.13
N MET A 226 -11.23 -3.25 7.06
CA MET A 226 -11.65 -2.68 5.77
C MET A 226 -12.75 -3.48 5.08
N ASP A 227 -12.69 -4.83 5.10
CA ASP A 227 -13.76 -5.70 4.63
C ASP A 227 -14.99 -5.56 5.56
N GLY A 228 -14.77 -5.54 6.86
CA GLY A 228 -15.78 -5.23 7.88
C GLY A 228 -16.80 -6.35 8.14
N HIS A 229 -16.85 -7.38 7.28
CA HIS A 229 -17.87 -8.44 7.33
C HIS A 229 -17.26 -9.85 7.38
N ALA A 230 -15.94 -9.99 7.45
CA ALA A 230 -15.21 -11.26 7.44
C ALA A 230 -15.55 -12.15 6.21
N THR A 231 -15.77 -11.52 5.06
CA THR A 231 -16.25 -12.19 3.84
C THR A 231 -15.17 -12.35 2.78
N SER A 232 -14.09 -11.56 2.84
CA SER A 232 -13.04 -11.58 1.81
C SER A 232 -11.64 -11.54 2.40
N VAL A 233 -10.69 -12.01 1.63
CA VAL A 233 -9.25 -11.89 1.90
C VAL A 233 -8.63 -10.96 0.86
N GLY A 234 -7.86 -9.99 1.32
CA GLY A 234 -7.19 -9.07 0.42
C GLY A 234 -6.12 -8.25 1.13
N GLY A 235 -5.41 -7.47 0.36
CA GLY A 235 -4.42 -6.50 0.85
C GLY A 235 -4.34 -5.29 -0.04
N ALA A 236 -3.67 -4.26 0.46
CA ALA A 236 -3.37 -3.04 -0.29
C ALA A 236 -2.01 -2.49 0.09
N ILE A 237 -1.37 -1.82 -0.86
CA ILE A 237 -0.18 -0.99 -0.67
C ILE A 237 -0.57 0.41 -1.13
N VAL A 238 -0.24 1.41 -0.32
CA VAL A 238 -0.52 2.83 -0.59
C VAL A 238 0.81 3.59 -0.57
N ASP A 239 0.97 4.52 -1.52
CA ASP A 239 2.14 5.39 -1.68
C ASP A 239 1.68 6.85 -1.77
#